data_87041c55b8255e3e5fec58257740452c
#
_entry.id   87041c55b8255e3e5fec58257740452c
#
_cell.length_a   1.000
_cell.length_b   1.000
_cell.length_c   1.000
_cell.angle_alpha   90.00
_cell.angle_beta   90.00
_cell.angle_gamma   90.00
#
_symmetry.space_group_name_H-M   'P 1'
#
loop_
_entity.id
_entity.type
_entity.pdbx_description
1 polymer ?
#
loop_
_entity_poly.entity_id
_entity_poly.type
_entity_poly.pdbx_seq_one_letter_code
_entity_poly.pdbx_strand_id
1 'polypeptide(L)'
;ASGLRLHVTEWGPQTGKPILMLHGIRGYAETFSGIAAALQPGYRVVAFDQRGRGDSDWDPRHDYYTDTYVSDLRSVVDQLGLDRISLLGHSMGGINAIVYASQYPDRVDRLVIEDAGPGAFEASAGATRIRKELATTPVSFASWSEAETFMRALRPTVSEEARQQRLKSMLKQLPDGRFTWRYDHQGICETRLHPDPSRVVDLAAHVKNVRCPTLVIRGGRSDYLQPEMVSAMQASNAVISAVEIPDAGHYIHDDQPARFEHEVSSFLSR
;
A
#
# COMPACT_ATOMS: atom_id res chain seq x y z
N ALA A 1 -10.63 -14.74 2.14
CA ALA A 1 -10.83 -14.05 3.41
C ALA A 1 -12.28 -13.54 3.49
N SER A 2 -12.96 -13.74 4.59
CA SER A 2 -14.35 -13.27 4.78
C SER A 2 -15.33 -13.65 3.64
N GLY A 3 -15.13 -14.82 3.00
CA GLY A 3 -15.90 -15.30 1.84
C GLY A 3 -15.43 -14.76 0.49
N LEU A 4 -14.47 -13.83 0.46
CA LEU A 4 -13.86 -13.31 -0.77
C LEU A 4 -12.61 -14.12 -1.14
N ARG A 5 -12.38 -14.29 -2.45
CA ARG A 5 -11.12 -14.78 -3.00
C ARG A 5 -10.16 -13.60 -3.13
N LEU A 6 -8.94 -13.76 -2.63
CA LEU A 6 -7.86 -12.78 -2.79
C LEU A 6 -6.80 -13.37 -3.71
N HIS A 7 -6.39 -12.58 -4.69
CA HIS A 7 -5.30 -12.93 -5.59
C HIS A 7 -3.95 -12.69 -4.90
N VAL A 8 -3.12 -13.72 -4.85
CA VAL A 8 -1.80 -13.67 -4.20
C VAL A 8 -0.72 -13.88 -5.25
N THR A 9 0.30 -13.07 -5.21
CA THR A 9 1.52 -13.19 -6.04
C THR A 9 2.71 -13.48 -5.13
N GLU A 10 3.51 -14.46 -5.50
CA GLU A 10 4.71 -14.86 -4.75
C GLU A 10 5.96 -14.81 -5.62
N TRP A 11 7.08 -14.39 -5.02
CA TRP A 11 8.41 -14.38 -5.64
C TRP A 11 9.43 -14.99 -4.67
N GLY A 12 10.50 -15.57 -5.24
CA GLY A 12 11.59 -16.15 -4.49
C GLY A 12 11.32 -17.57 -3.98
N PRO A 13 12.27 -18.13 -3.22
CA PRO A 13 12.17 -19.51 -2.75
C PRO A 13 11.15 -19.66 -1.62
N GLN A 14 10.40 -20.75 -1.62
CA GLN A 14 9.41 -21.06 -0.56
C GLN A 14 10.05 -21.19 0.84
N THR A 15 11.36 -21.50 0.90
CA THR A 15 12.15 -21.61 2.14
C THR A 15 12.76 -20.28 2.59
N GLY A 16 12.58 -19.20 1.81
CA GLY A 16 13.06 -17.86 2.15
C GLY A 16 12.36 -17.27 3.37
N LYS A 17 12.97 -16.26 4.00
CA LYS A 17 12.32 -15.51 5.08
C LYS A 17 11.04 -14.84 4.54
N PRO A 18 9.88 -15.05 5.16
CA PRO A 18 8.64 -14.50 4.62
C PRO A 18 8.56 -12.99 4.83
N ILE A 19 8.29 -12.28 3.75
CA ILE A 19 7.89 -10.87 3.76
C ILE A 19 6.60 -10.70 2.99
N LEU A 20 5.62 -10.02 3.60
CA LEU A 20 4.35 -9.73 2.97
C LEU A 20 4.23 -8.23 2.70
N MET A 21 3.76 -7.89 1.49
CA MET A 21 3.71 -6.51 1.01
C MET A 21 2.28 -6.06 0.71
N LEU A 22 1.93 -4.86 1.18
CA LEU A 22 0.58 -4.27 1.10
C LEU A 22 0.61 -2.99 0.30
N HIS A 23 -0.06 -2.96 -0.82
CA HIS A 23 -0.14 -1.82 -1.73
C HIS A 23 -1.07 -0.69 -1.22
N GLY A 24 -0.93 0.50 -1.81
CA GLY A 24 -1.76 1.67 -1.53
C GLY A 24 -3.18 1.56 -2.11
N ILE A 25 -3.96 2.63 -1.94
CA ILE A 25 -5.41 2.66 -2.21
C ILE A 25 -5.82 2.26 -3.64
N ARG A 26 -5.00 2.57 -4.66
CA ARG A 26 -5.22 2.24 -6.07
C ARG A 26 -4.12 1.32 -6.61
N GLY A 27 -3.42 0.64 -5.71
CA GLY A 27 -2.34 -0.27 -6.04
C GLY A 27 -2.83 -1.70 -6.34
N TYR A 28 -1.89 -2.57 -6.59
CA TYR A 28 -2.04 -4.00 -6.88
C TYR A 28 -0.74 -4.71 -6.49
N ALA A 29 -0.75 -6.04 -6.42
CA ALA A 29 0.37 -6.82 -5.91
C ALA A 29 1.68 -6.61 -6.69
N GLU A 30 1.62 -6.60 -8.03
CA GLU A 30 2.81 -6.46 -8.88
C GLU A 30 3.49 -5.09 -8.79
N THR A 31 2.89 -4.10 -8.12
CA THR A 31 3.57 -2.84 -7.77
C THR A 31 4.93 -3.10 -7.10
N PHE A 32 5.04 -4.20 -6.38
CA PHE A 32 6.25 -4.57 -5.65
C PHE A 32 7.22 -5.48 -6.40
N SER A 33 7.03 -5.73 -7.69
CA SER A 33 7.90 -6.64 -8.48
C SER A 33 9.37 -6.23 -8.47
N GLY A 34 9.68 -4.93 -8.48
CA GLY A 34 11.05 -4.42 -8.40
C GLY A 34 11.74 -4.80 -7.08
N ILE A 35 11.14 -4.40 -5.96
CA ILE A 35 11.69 -4.74 -4.63
C ILE A 35 11.67 -6.26 -4.39
N ALA A 36 10.68 -6.99 -4.89
CA ALA A 36 10.65 -8.44 -4.80
C ALA A 36 11.86 -9.06 -5.50
N ALA A 37 12.23 -8.58 -6.69
CA ALA A 37 13.42 -9.03 -7.41
C ALA A 37 14.72 -8.79 -6.61
N ALA A 38 14.83 -7.63 -5.95
CA ALA A 38 15.99 -7.29 -5.11
C ALA A 38 16.12 -8.19 -3.87
N LEU A 39 15.01 -8.67 -3.32
CA LEU A 39 14.97 -9.49 -2.10
C LEU A 39 15.05 -11.01 -2.37
N GLN A 40 14.80 -11.46 -3.59
CA GLN A 40 14.60 -12.88 -3.95
C GLN A 40 15.62 -13.88 -3.43
N PRO A 41 16.93 -13.64 -3.37
CA PRO A 41 17.83 -14.72 -2.92
C PRO A 41 17.56 -15.19 -1.48
N GLY A 42 17.06 -14.30 -0.61
CA GLY A 42 16.90 -14.58 0.82
C GLY A 42 15.46 -14.61 1.33
N TYR A 43 14.51 -14.12 0.54
CA TYR A 43 13.13 -13.91 0.99
C TYR A 43 12.11 -14.65 0.12
N ARG A 44 11.08 -15.20 0.78
CA ARG A 44 9.80 -15.53 0.16
C ARG A 44 8.95 -14.27 0.20
N VAL A 45 8.89 -13.57 -0.91
CA VAL A 45 8.13 -12.33 -1.02
C VAL A 45 6.69 -12.67 -1.42
N VAL A 46 5.74 -12.21 -0.63
CA VAL A 46 4.30 -12.38 -0.87
C VAL A 46 3.67 -11.01 -0.99
N ALA A 47 2.89 -10.79 -2.02
CA ALA A 47 1.98 -9.66 -2.10
C ALA A 47 0.60 -10.15 -2.50
N PHE A 48 -0.45 -9.45 -2.13
CA PHE A 48 -1.78 -9.78 -2.60
C PHE A 48 -2.56 -8.53 -2.98
N ASP A 49 -3.42 -8.68 -3.96
CA ASP A 49 -4.40 -7.65 -4.28
C ASP A 49 -5.38 -7.55 -3.11
N GLN A 50 -5.35 -6.44 -2.38
CA GLN A 50 -6.29 -6.24 -1.29
C GLN A 50 -7.72 -6.19 -1.84
N ARG A 51 -8.72 -6.63 -1.06
CA ARG A 51 -10.12 -6.69 -1.50
C ARG A 51 -10.52 -5.47 -2.34
N GLY A 52 -11.27 -5.70 -3.40
CA GLY A 52 -11.73 -4.66 -4.31
C GLY A 52 -10.65 -4.14 -5.28
N ARG A 53 -9.50 -4.80 -5.43
CA ARG A 53 -8.41 -4.41 -6.35
C ARG A 53 -7.90 -5.60 -7.13
N GLY A 54 -7.32 -5.30 -8.30
CA GLY A 54 -6.64 -6.27 -9.16
C GLY A 54 -7.54 -7.44 -9.53
N ASP A 55 -7.07 -8.64 -9.25
CA ASP A 55 -7.78 -9.90 -9.49
C ASP A 55 -8.48 -10.47 -8.23
N SER A 56 -8.45 -9.72 -7.12
CA SER A 56 -9.24 -10.03 -5.94
C SER A 56 -10.71 -9.68 -6.10
N ASP A 57 -11.57 -10.43 -5.40
CA ASP A 57 -13.01 -10.17 -5.41
C ASP A 57 -13.32 -8.78 -4.84
N TRP A 58 -14.37 -8.16 -5.36
CA TRP A 58 -14.94 -6.93 -4.83
C TRP A 58 -15.94 -7.28 -3.72
N ASP A 59 -15.96 -6.49 -2.65
CA ASP A 59 -16.94 -6.70 -1.59
C ASP A 59 -18.28 -6.05 -1.98
N PRO A 60 -19.36 -6.82 -2.13
CA PRO A 60 -20.67 -6.29 -2.50
C PRO A 60 -21.26 -5.33 -1.46
N ARG A 61 -20.71 -5.29 -0.26
CA ARG A 61 -21.10 -4.36 0.82
C ARG A 61 -20.19 -3.13 0.87
N HIS A 62 -19.23 -3.02 -0.05
CA HIS A 62 -18.20 -1.98 -0.08
C HIS A 62 -17.42 -1.87 1.26
N ASP A 63 -17.16 -2.99 1.92
CA ASP A 63 -16.49 -3.01 3.22
C ASP A 63 -14.97 -2.85 3.06
N TYR A 64 -14.54 -1.60 2.80
CA TYR A 64 -13.16 -1.21 2.51
C TYR A 64 -12.53 -0.42 3.67
N TYR A 65 -12.70 -0.90 4.89
CA TYR A 65 -12.15 -0.32 6.12
C TYR A 65 -10.91 -1.04 6.63
N THR A 66 -10.13 -0.38 7.47
CA THR A 66 -8.85 -0.89 7.98
C THR A 66 -9.01 -2.19 8.75
N ASP A 67 -10.01 -2.31 9.62
CA ASP A 67 -10.29 -3.53 10.38
C ASP A 67 -10.55 -4.75 9.47
N THR A 68 -11.26 -4.53 8.37
CA THR A 68 -11.55 -5.56 7.36
C THR A 68 -10.30 -5.93 6.56
N TYR A 69 -9.49 -4.96 6.14
CA TYR A 69 -8.19 -5.24 5.50
C TYR A 69 -7.24 -6.00 6.41
N VAL A 70 -7.21 -5.67 7.70
CA VAL A 70 -6.40 -6.39 8.70
C VAL A 70 -6.89 -7.82 8.91
N SER A 71 -8.21 -8.03 8.89
CA SER A 71 -8.80 -9.38 8.92
C SER A 71 -8.42 -10.20 7.68
N ASP A 72 -8.41 -9.57 6.49
CA ASP A 72 -7.94 -10.22 5.26
C ASP A 72 -6.46 -10.59 5.34
N LEU A 73 -5.62 -9.65 5.77
CA LEU A 73 -4.19 -9.87 5.96
C LEU A 73 -3.94 -11.06 6.88
N ARG A 74 -4.65 -11.12 8.03
CA ARG A 74 -4.55 -12.25 8.94
C ARG A 74 -4.93 -13.57 8.25
N SER A 75 -6.03 -13.56 7.50
CA SER A 75 -6.50 -14.76 6.79
C SER A 75 -5.48 -15.23 5.73
N VAL A 76 -4.83 -14.30 5.01
CA VAL A 76 -3.78 -14.63 4.05
C VAL A 76 -2.57 -15.25 4.75
N VAL A 77 -2.09 -14.63 5.84
CA VAL A 77 -0.97 -15.14 6.64
C VAL A 77 -1.24 -16.55 7.17
N ASP A 78 -2.45 -16.77 7.71
CA ASP A 78 -2.85 -18.07 8.28
C ASP A 78 -3.00 -19.14 7.19
N GLN A 79 -3.61 -18.83 6.05
CA GLN A 79 -3.81 -19.78 4.94
C GLN A 79 -2.50 -20.15 4.22
N LEU A 80 -1.53 -19.24 4.19
CA LEU A 80 -0.19 -19.52 3.65
C LEU A 80 0.72 -20.26 4.64
N GLY A 81 0.23 -20.56 5.86
CA GLY A 81 0.99 -21.25 6.91
C GLY A 81 2.18 -20.43 7.40
N LEU A 82 2.11 -19.08 7.33
CA LEU A 82 3.17 -18.21 7.79
C LEU A 82 3.00 -17.92 9.26
N ASP A 83 3.99 -18.27 10.07
CA ASP A 83 3.94 -18.07 11.52
C ASP A 83 4.34 -16.62 11.89
N ARG A 84 5.53 -16.21 11.47
CA ARG A 84 6.07 -14.87 11.72
C ARG A 84 6.62 -14.29 10.43
N ILE A 85 6.26 -13.04 10.13
CA ILE A 85 6.55 -12.39 8.85
C ILE A 85 7.19 -11.02 9.04
N SER A 86 7.96 -10.57 8.06
CA SER A 86 8.20 -9.14 7.87
C SER A 86 7.03 -8.54 7.09
N LEU A 87 6.68 -7.28 7.36
CA LEU A 87 5.66 -6.54 6.63
C LEU A 87 6.26 -5.31 5.96
N LEU A 88 5.82 -5.04 4.74
CA LEU A 88 6.02 -3.76 4.06
C LEU A 88 4.68 -3.23 3.61
N GLY A 89 4.37 -1.98 3.93
CA GLY A 89 3.11 -1.38 3.50
C GLY A 89 3.29 0.03 2.96
N HIS A 90 2.75 0.30 1.77
CA HIS A 90 2.70 1.61 1.16
C HIS A 90 1.36 2.29 1.44
N SER A 91 1.37 3.55 1.91
CA SER A 91 0.16 4.37 2.06
C SER A 91 -0.93 3.66 2.88
N MET A 92 -2.10 3.38 2.31
CA MET A 92 -3.17 2.57 2.92
C MET A 92 -2.64 1.22 3.43
N GLY A 93 -1.78 0.54 2.65
CA GLY A 93 -1.14 -0.70 3.07
C GLY A 93 -0.23 -0.51 4.30
N GLY A 94 0.42 0.66 4.43
CA GLY A 94 1.19 1.04 5.61
C GLY A 94 0.32 1.20 6.85
N ILE A 95 -0.86 1.82 6.73
CA ILE A 95 -1.85 1.92 7.81
C ILE A 95 -2.29 0.52 8.25
N ASN A 96 -2.66 -0.35 7.30
CA ASN A 96 -3.09 -1.72 7.58
C ASN A 96 -1.98 -2.54 8.25
N ALA A 97 -0.72 -2.36 7.82
CA ALA A 97 0.45 -3.02 8.39
C ALA A 97 0.72 -2.58 9.84
N ILE A 98 0.61 -1.28 10.15
CA ILE A 98 0.74 -0.74 11.51
C ILE A 98 -0.32 -1.37 12.43
N VAL A 99 -1.57 -1.37 12.00
CA VAL A 99 -2.68 -1.92 12.79
C VAL A 99 -2.48 -3.42 13.03
N TYR A 100 -2.11 -4.17 11.98
CA TYR A 100 -1.81 -5.60 12.12
C TYR A 100 -0.66 -5.86 13.09
N ALA A 101 0.47 -5.17 12.94
CA ALA A 101 1.64 -5.33 13.81
C ALA A 101 1.34 -4.98 15.28
N SER A 102 0.48 -4.01 15.52
CA SER A 102 0.02 -3.63 16.84
C SER A 102 -0.91 -4.67 17.48
N GLN A 103 -1.80 -5.30 16.68
CA GLN A 103 -2.77 -6.29 17.16
C GLN A 103 -2.15 -7.70 17.29
N TYR A 104 -1.17 -8.03 16.46
CA TYR A 104 -0.52 -9.34 16.39
C TYR A 104 1.01 -9.22 16.53
N PRO A 105 1.52 -8.68 17.66
CA PRO A 105 2.94 -8.34 17.80
C PRO A 105 3.87 -9.56 17.67
N ASP A 106 3.41 -10.74 18.05
CA ASP A 106 4.20 -11.98 17.96
C ASP A 106 4.28 -12.54 16.54
N ARG A 107 3.42 -12.05 15.62
CA ARG A 107 3.37 -12.46 14.21
C ARG A 107 4.23 -11.59 13.28
N VAL A 108 4.81 -10.50 13.79
CA VAL A 108 5.61 -9.57 12.97
C VAL A 108 7.03 -9.51 13.46
N ASP A 109 7.97 -9.79 12.55
CA ASP A 109 9.41 -9.71 12.80
C ASP A 109 9.94 -8.29 12.61
N ARG A 110 9.61 -7.69 11.47
CA ARG A 110 10.01 -6.33 11.08
C ARG A 110 8.89 -5.64 10.33
N LEU A 111 8.80 -4.32 10.46
CA LEU A 111 7.80 -3.51 9.77
C LEU A 111 8.48 -2.40 8.97
N VAL A 112 8.17 -2.32 7.68
CA VAL A 112 8.53 -1.20 6.81
C VAL A 112 7.26 -0.46 6.41
N ILE A 113 7.26 0.84 6.65
CA ILE A 113 6.15 1.75 6.35
C ILE A 113 6.61 2.72 5.28
N GLU A 114 6.05 2.64 4.09
CA GLU A 114 6.31 3.58 3.02
C GLU A 114 5.25 4.68 3.02
N ASP A 115 5.67 5.87 3.38
CA ASP A 115 4.96 7.15 3.32
C ASP A 115 3.54 7.10 3.91
N ALA A 116 3.43 6.60 5.16
CA ALA A 116 2.18 6.55 5.91
C ALA A 116 2.41 6.78 7.41
N GLY A 117 1.42 7.36 8.08
CA GLY A 117 1.48 7.62 9.52
C GLY A 117 0.22 8.31 10.05
N PRO A 118 0.11 8.46 11.37
CA PRO A 118 -0.98 9.20 12.01
C PRO A 118 -1.10 10.62 11.49
N GLY A 119 -2.33 11.09 11.26
CA GLY A 119 -2.62 12.43 10.76
C GLY A 119 -2.45 12.61 9.25
N ALA A 120 -1.77 11.69 8.57
CA ALA A 120 -1.49 11.83 7.14
C ALA A 120 -2.77 11.86 6.31
N PHE A 121 -3.76 11.03 6.64
CA PHE A 121 -5.03 10.97 5.90
C PHE A 121 -6.02 12.07 6.32
N GLU A 122 -5.95 12.55 7.54
CA GLU A 122 -6.89 13.53 8.10
C GLU A 122 -6.56 14.96 7.69
N ALA A 123 -5.30 15.37 7.81
CA ALA A 123 -4.89 16.77 7.81
C ALA A 123 -3.87 17.17 6.74
N SER A 124 -3.31 16.23 5.95
CA SER A 124 -2.28 16.58 4.98
C SER A 124 -2.84 17.18 3.67
N ALA A 125 -2.01 17.96 2.97
CA ALA A 125 -2.33 18.42 1.62
C ALA A 125 -2.51 17.24 0.66
N GLY A 126 -1.71 16.17 0.82
CA GLY A 126 -1.83 14.93 0.08
C GLY A 126 -3.16 14.22 0.29
N ALA A 127 -3.70 14.21 1.51
CA ALA A 127 -5.03 13.67 1.77
C ALA A 127 -6.13 14.43 1.02
N THR A 128 -6.04 15.76 1.02
CA THR A 128 -6.96 16.61 0.26
C THR A 128 -6.87 16.35 -1.23
N ARG A 129 -5.64 16.24 -1.75
CA ARG A 129 -5.38 15.88 -3.16
C ARG A 129 -5.96 14.52 -3.50
N ILE A 130 -5.70 13.49 -2.67
CA ILE A 130 -6.21 12.12 -2.89
C ILE A 130 -7.73 12.08 -2.89
N ARG A 131 -8.40 12.79 -1.96
CA ARG A 131 -9.88 12.89 -1.95
C ARG A 131 -10.41 13.54 -3.23
N LYS A 132 -9.78 14.63 -3.67
CA LYS A 132 -10.13 15.27 -4.94
C LYS A 132 -9.94 14.35 -6.13
N GLU A 133 -8.79 13.66 -6.19
CA GLU A 133 -8.52 12.68 -7.24
C GLU A 133 -9.55 11.56 -7.25
N LEU A 134 -9.91 10.99 -6.11
CA LEU A 134 -10.96 9.97 -6.02
C LEU A 134 -12.29 10.49 -6.54
N ALA A 135 -12.69 11.69 -6.13
CA ALA A 135 -13.97 12.30 -6.54
C ALA A 135 -14.03 12.64 -8.04
N THR A 136 -12.89 12.89 -8.68
CA THR A 136 -12.81 13.34 -10.09
C THR A 136 -12.29 12.27 -11.05
N THR A 137 -11.91 11.10 -10.55
CA THR A 137 -11.43 9.99 -11.40
C THR A 137 -12.59 9.44 -12.24
N PRO A 138 -12.47 9.38 -13.59
CA PRO A 138 -13.49 8.79 -14.42
C PRO A 138 -13.73 7.31 -14.09
N VAL A 139 -14.96 6.86 -14.13
CA VAL A 139 -15.32 5.44 -13.92
C VAL A 139 -14.82 4.57 -15.08
N SER A 140 -14.78 5.13 -16.29
CA SER A 140 -14.29 4.45 -17.49
C SER A 140 -13.73 5.45 -18.50
N PHE A 141 -12.97 4.95 -19.47
CA PHE A 141 -12.37 5.71 -20.57
C PHE A 141 -12.88 5.15 -21.90
N ALA A 142 -13.17 6.02 -22.85
CA ALA A 142 -13.63 5.63 -24.17
C ALA A 142 -12.50 4.95 -24.98
N SER A 143 -11.25 5.24 -24.68
CA SER A 143 -10.08 4.68 -25.36
C SER A 143 -8.89 4.56 -24.42
N TRP A 144 -7.90 3.74 -24.83
CA TRP A 144 -6.62 3.65 -24.14
C TRP A 144 -5.89 5.00 -24.09
N SER A 145 -5.92 5.77 -25.19
CA SER A 145 -5.29 7.09 -25.27
C SER A 145 -5.90 8.11 -24.30
N GLU A 146 -7.21 8.01 -24.01
CA GLU A 146 -7.85 8.84 -22.99
C GLU A 146 -7.33 8.48 -21.59
N ALA A 147 -7.20 7.19 -21.29
CA ALA A 147 -6.63 6.72 -20.04
C ALA A 147 -5.14 7.15 -19.88
N GLU A 148 -4.36 7.07 -20.94
CA GLU A 148 -2.96 7.58 -20.94
C GLU A 148 -2.90 9.06 -20.62
N THR A 149 -3.75 9.86 -21.25
CA THR A 149 -3.82 11.31 -21.05
C THR A 149 -4.18 11.62 -19.60
N PHE A 150 -5.19 10.92 -19.06
CA PHE A 150 -5.58 11.05 -17.66
C PHE A 150 -4.43 10.69 -16.71
N MET A 151 -3.76 9.55 -16.92
CA MET A 151 -2.65 9.11 -16.06
C MET A 151 -1.42 10.01 -16.16
N ARG A 152 -1.17 10.60 -17.33
CA ARG A 152 -0.08 11.58 -17.49
C ARG A 152 -0.35 12.85 -16.69
N ALA A 153 -1.58 13.32 -16.67
CA ALA A 153 -1.97 14.47 -15.86
C ALA A 153 -1.92 14.15 -14.35
N LEU A 154 -2.35 12.93 -13.96
CA LEU A 154 -2.35 12.49 -12.56
C LEU A 154 -0.95 12.25 -12.00
N ARG A 155 -0.02 11.78 -12.82
CA ARG A 155 1.34 11.36 -12.46
C ARG A 155 2.38 11.91 -13.45
N PRO A 156 2.64 13.21 -13.46
CA PRO A 156 3.52 13.84 -14.46
C PRO A 156 4.99 13.41 -14.34
N THR A 157 5.42 13.00 -13.14
CA THR A 157 6.82 12.62 -12.86
C THR A 157 7.17 11.17 -13.22
N VAL A 158 6.16 10.31 -13.41
CA VAL A 158 6.38 8.90 -13.76
C VAL A 158 6.79 8.78 -15.22
N SER A 159 7.80 7.96 -15.50
CA SER A 159 8.26 7.69 -16.88
C SER A 159 7.13 7.10 -17.76
N GLU A 160 7.24 7.29 -19.07
CA GLU A 160 6.22 6.77 -19.99
C GLU A 160 6.12 5.23 -19.92
N GLU A 161 7.26 4.54 -19.83
CA GLU A 161 7.30 3.08 -19.69
C GLU A 161 6.60 2.59 -18.42
N ALA A 162 6.91 3.18 -17.27
CA ALA A 162 6.27 2.85 -16.00
C ALA A 162 4.77 3.18 -16.03
N ARG A 163 4.37 4.27 -16.70
CA ARG A 163 2.96 4.64 -16.89
C ARG A 163 2.20 3.61 -17.70
N GLN A 164 2.79 3.14 -18.81
CA GLN A 164 2.19 2.10 -19.65
C GLN A 164 2.04 0.78 -18.89
N GLN A 165 3.07 0.39 -18.14
CA GLN A 165 3.00 -0.83 -17.33
C GLN A 165 1.90 -0.73 -16.27
N ARG A 166 1.78 0.42 -15.60
CA ARG A 166 0.71 0.67 -14.62
C ARG A 166 -0.68 0.59 -15.24
N LEU A 167 -0.89 1.25 -16.38
CA LEU A 167 -2.19 1.21 -17.06
C LEU A 167 -2.60 -0.21 -17.41
N LYS A 168 -1.68 -1.05 -17.91
CA LYS A 168 -1.94 -2.47 -18.20
C LYS A 168 -2.39 -3.24 -16.96
N SER A 169 -1.83 -2.93 -15.80
CA SER A 169 -2.18 -3.61 -14.55
C SER A 169 -3.42 -3.03 -13.87
N MET A 170 -3.74 -1.76 -14.11
CA MET A 170 -4.85 -1.05 -13.45
C MET A 170 -6.16 -1.06 -14.23
N LEU A 171 -6.12 -1.31 -15.54
CA LEU A 171 -7.29 -1.26 -16.41
C LEU A 171 -7.63 -2.62 -16.99
N LYS A 172 -8.93 -2.82 -17.25
CA LYS A 172 -9.47 -3.91 -18.05
C LYS A 172 -10.38 -3.36 -19.13
N GLN A 173 -10.44 -4.05 -20.29
CA GLN A 173 -11.36 -3.69 -21.34
C GLN A 173 -12.75 -4.25 -21.06
N LEU A 174 -13.76 -3.43 -21.30
CA LEU A 174 -15.17 -3.81 -21.24
C LEU A 174 -15.63 -4.42 -22.57
N PRO A 175 -16.74 -5.20 -22.59
CA PRO A 175 -17.28 -5.78 -23.83
C PRO A 175 -17.63 -4.76 -24.92
N ASP A 176 -17.93 -3.51 -24.53
CA ASP A 176 -18.23 -2.41 -25.46
C ASP A 176 -16.98 -1.68 -25.98
N GLY A 177 -15.77 -2.19 -25.65
CA GLY A 177 -14.49 -1.65 -26.08
C GLY A 177 -13.91 -0.54 -25.19
N ARG A 178 -14.68 0.02 -24.26
CA ARG A 178 -14.18 0.97 -23.27
C ARG A 178 -13.23 0.31 -22.28
N PHE A 179 -12.49 1.11 -21.54
CA PHE A 179 -11.61 0.67 -20.45
C PHE A 179 -12.14 1.12 -19.10
N THR A 180 -12.06 0.26 -18.09
CA THR A 180 -12.42 0.58 -16.71
C THR A 180 -11.35 0.08 -15.76
N TRP A 181 -11.42 0.56 -14.52
CA TRP A 181 -10.48 0.16 -13.47
C TRP A 181 -10.63 -1.29 -13.07
N ARG A 182 -9.51 -1.93 -12.71
CA ARG A 182 -9.48 -3.22 -12.04
C ARG A 182 -9.65 -3.09 -10.52
N TYR A 183 -10.13 -1.96 -10.06
CA TYR A 183 -10.51 -1.77 -8.67
C TYR A 183 -11.95 -1.24 -8.58
N ASP A 184 -12.60 -1.53 -7.45
CA ASP A 184 -13.95 -1.05 -7.16
C ASP A 184 -13.93 0.45 -6.85
N HIS A 185 -13.96 1.25 -7.91
CA HIS A 185 -13.91 2.71 -7.80
C HIS A 185 -15.05 3.25 -6.94
N GLN A 186 -16.27 2.76 -7.16
CA GLN A 186 -17.46 3.23 -6.46
C GLN A 186 -17.39 2.96 -4.96
N GLY A 187 -17.15 1.70 -4.56
CA GLY A 187 -17.11 1.33 -3.15
C GLY A 187 -15.95 1.98 -2.40
N ILE A 188 -14.79 2.13 -3.08
CA ILE A 188 -13.63 2.83 -2.50
C ILE A 188 -13.92 4.31 -2.31
N CYS A 189 -14.56 4.98 -3.29
CA CYS A 189 -14.95 6.38 -3.15
C CYS A 189 -15.95 6.56 -2.00
N GLU A 190 -16.95 5.71 -1.90
CA GLU A 190 -17.95 5.77 -0.84
C GLU A 190 -17.29 5.72 0.55
N THR A 191 -16.44 4.72 0.81
CA THR A 191 -15.78 4.56 2.11
C THR A 191 -14.71 5.63 2.41
N ARG A 192 -14.12 6.24 1.39
CA ARG A 192 -13.04 7.23 1.59
C ARG A 192 -13.52 8.68 1.62
N LEU A 193 -14.60 8.99 0.91
CA LEU A 193 -15.18 10.32 0.89
C LEU A 193 -16.24 10.49 1.99
N HIS A 194 -16.90 9.40 2.36
CA HIS A 194 -17.99 9.37 3.36
C HIS A 194 -17.75 8.24 4.38
N PRO A 195 -16.62 8.25 5.12
CA PRO A 195 -16.31 7.17 6.04
C PRO A 195 -17.30 7.11 7.20
N ASP A 196 -17.62 5.89 7.63
CA ASP A 196 -18.32 5.67 8.90
C ASP A 196 -17.41 6.10 10.06
N PRO A 197 -17.77 7.12 10.85
CA PRO A 197 -16.93 7.61 11.94
C PRO A 197 -16.62 6.55 13.00
N SER A 198 -17.51 5.58 13.19
CA SER A 198 -17.30 4.49 14.16
C SER A 198 -16.19 3.50 13.74
N ARG A 199 -15.79 3.52 12.48
CA ARG A 199 -14.78 2.65 11.90
C ARG A 199 -13.45 3.36 11.60
N VAL A 200 -13.34 4.64 11.98
CA VAL A 200 -12.09 5.39 11.88
C VAL A 200 -11.12 4.89 12.95
N VAL A 201 -9.92 4.52 12.54
CA VAL A 201 -8.91 3.92 13.41
C VAL A 201 -8.07 5.01 14.06
N ASP A 202 -7.87 4.96 15.38
CA ASP A 202 -6.84 5.75 16.06
C ASP A 202 -5.44 5.16 15.77
N LEU A 203 -4.86 5.60 14.65
CA LEU A 203 -3.58 5.08 14.21
C LEU A 203 -2.44 5.45 15.18
N ALA A 204 -2.54 6.57 15.92
CA ALA A 204 -1.53 6.97 16.88
C ALA A 204 -1.44 5.99 18.07
N ALA A 205 -2.59 5.48 18.53
CA ALA A 205 -2.61 4.43 19.55
C ALA A 205 -1.97 3.13 19.04
N HIS A 206 -2.22 2.75 17.78
CA HIS A 206 -1.58 1.58 17.17
C HIS A 206 -0.07 1.74 17.04
N VAL A 207 0.43 2.89 16.59
CA VAL A 207 1.87 3.18 16.48
C VAL A 207 2.58 2.97 17.81
N LYS A 208 2.01 3.43 18.92
CA LYS A 208 2.56 3.24 20.27
C LYS A 208 2.68 1.77 20.68
N ASN A 209 1.82 0.91 20.15
CA ASN A 209 1.73 -0.50 20.49
C ASN A 209 2.52 -1.45 19.58
N VAL A 210 3.16 -0.94 18.52
CA VAL A 210 4.06 -1.73 17.67
C VAL A 210 5.29 -2.15 18.49
N ARG A 211 5.66 -3.43 18.45
CA ARG A 211 6.77 -3.99 19.23
C ARG A 211 7.98 -4.39 18.40
N CYS A 212 7.80 -4.65 17.12
CA CYS A 212 8.90 -5.05 16.24
C CYS A 212 9.72 -3.84 15.77
N PRO A 213 11.00 -4.03 15.42
CA PRO A 213 11.79 -3.02 14.73
C PRO A 213 11.02 -2.47 13.53
N THR A 214 10.94 -1.15 13.41
CA THR A 214 10.13 -0.48 12.40
C THR A 214 10.95 0.57 11.66
N LEU A 215 10.87 0.58 10.34
CA LEU A 215 11.44 1.60 9.47
C LEU A 215 10.31 2.38 8.77
N VAL A 216 10.28 3.68 8.98
CA VAL A 216 9.44 4.61 8.21
C VAL A 216 10.28 5.21 7.10
N ILE A 217 9.86 5.05 5.86
CA ILE A 217 10.47 5.67 4.68
C ILE A 217 9.55 6.78 4.20
N ARG A 218 10.06 8.02 4.24
CA ARG A 218 9.34 9.21 3.79
C ARG A 218 9.91 9.72 2.46
N GLY A 219 9.06 10.11 1.54
CA GLY A 219 9.49 10.85 0.34
C GLY A 219 9.77 12.32 0.69
N GLY A 220 10.96 12.83 0.33
CA GLY A 220 11.35 14.20 0.64
C GLY A 220 10.40 15.26 0.07
N ARG A 221 9.73 14.94 -1.07
CA ARG A 221 8.71 15.78 -1.71
C ARG A 221 7.27 15.32 -1.44
N SER A 222 7.08 14.39 -0.50
CA SER A 222 5.73 13.93 -0.16
C SER A 222 4.90 15.05 0.47
N ASP A 223 3.70 15.21 -0.06
CA ASP A 223 2.65 16.07 0.49
C ASP A 223 1.71 15.32 1.46
N TYR A 224 1.96 14.02 1.66
CA TYR A 224 1.10 13.12 2.45
C TYR A 224 1.64 12.91 3.86
N LEU A 225 2.83 12.32 4.02
CA LEU A 225 3.49 12.15 5.31
C LEU A 225 4.44 13.33 5.58
N GLN A 226 4.11 14.19 6.55
CA GLN A 226 4.93 15.35 6.88
C GLN A 226 6.08 14.98 7.85
N PRO A 227 7.21 15.71 7.83
CA PRO A 227 8.36 15.46 8.74
C PRO A 227 7.96 15.44 10.22
N GLU A 228 7.04 16.31 10.62
CA GLU A 228 6.56 16.42 12.00
C GLU A 228 5.79 15.16 12.43
N MET A 229 5.05 14.55 11.51
CA MET A 229 4.34 13.29 11.76
C MET A 229 5.33 12.14 11.98
N VAL A 230 6.42 12.08 11.20
CA VAL A 230 7.51 11.10 11.38
C VAL A 230 8.19 11.30 12.74
N SER A 231 8.52 12.55 13.07
CA SER A 231 9.13 12.90 14.35
C SER A 231 8.25 12.51 15.54
N ALA A 232 6.92 12.70 15.42
CA ALA A 232 5.96 12.30 16.43
C ALA A 232 5.88 10.76 16.59
N MET A 233 5.96 10.01 15.47
CA MET A 233 6.01 8.54 15.52
C MET A 233 7.25 8.06 16.28
N GLN A 234 8.43 8.59 15.94
CA GLN A 234 9.70 8.25 16.62
C GLN A 234 9.68 8.62 18.11
N ALA A 235 9.17 9.79 18.46
CA ALA A 235 9.04 10.22 19.84
C ALA A 235 8.07 9.35 20.65
N SER A 236 7.05 8.79 20.00
CA SER A 236 6.02 7.96 20.64
C SER A 236 6.44 6.50 20.84
N ASN A 237 7.41 6.01 20.05
CA ASN A 237 7.82 4.61 20.11
C ASN A 237 9.29 4.43 19.65
N ALA A 238 10.14 4.01 20.58
CA ALA A 238 11.59 3.87 20.39
C ALA A 238 12.01 2.78 19.39
N VAL A 239 11.11 1.86 19.00
CA VAL A 239 11.43 0.85 17.97
C VAL A 239 11.36 1.40 16.55
N ILE A 240 10.95 2.66 16.39
CA ILE A 240 10.76 3.30 15.08
C ILE A 240 12.02 4.07 14.69
N SER A 241 12.64 3.66 13.61
CA SER A 241 13.62 4.43 12.85
C SER A 241 12.98 5.05 11.61
N ALA A 242 13.57 6.10 11.08
CA ALA A 242 13.06 6.74 9.88
C ALA A 242 14.19 7.13 8.94
N VAL A 243 13.89 7.13 7.64
CA VAL A 243 14.75 7.65 6.58
C VAL A 243 13.91 8.48 5.61
N GLU A 244 14.48 9.60 5.16
CA GLU A 244 13.92 10.41 4.09
C GLU A 244 14.68 10.12 2.79
N ILE A 245 13.94 9.86 1.71
CA ILE A 245 14.51 9.72 0.37
C ILE A 245 14.24 11.02 -0.39
N PRO A 246 15.29 11.85 -0.59
CA PRO A 246 15.18 13.07 -1.39
C PRO A 246 14.65 12.76 -2.80
N ASP A 247 14.00 13.73 -3.40
CA ASP A 247 13.47 13.62 -4.76
C ASP A 247 12.38 12.56 -5.01
N ALA A 248 11.89 11.91 -3.96
CA ALA A 248 10.72 11.04 -4.01
C ALA A 248 9.47 11.76 -3.47
N GLY A 249 8.33 11.52 -4.12
CA GLY A 249 7.00 11.89 -3.62
C GLY A 249 6.38 10.77 -2.80
N HIS A 250 5.04 10.66 -2.85
CA HIS A 250 4.27 9.65 -2.11
C HIS A 250 4.53 8.19 -2.56
N TYR A 251 5.01 7.98 -3.78
CA TYR A 251 5.30 6.66 -4.35
C TYR A 251 6.81 6.46 -4.49
N ILE A 252 7.47 6.23 -3.36
CA ILE A 252 8.94 6.20 -3.27
C ILE A 252 9.52 5.06 -4.10
N HIS A 253 8.86 3.88 -4.07
CA HIS A 253 9.25 2.70 -4.84
C HIS A 253 9.25 2.92 -6.37
N ASP A 254 8.52 3.93 -6.86
CA ASP A 254 8.53 4.30 -8.27
C ASP A 254 9.46 5.47 -8.59
N ASP A 255 9.47 6.47 -7.70
CA ASP A 255 10.22 7.70 -7.94
C ASP A 255 11.73 7.49 -7.75
N GLN A 256 12.12 6.65 -6.79
CA GLN A 256 13.52 6.36 -6.42
C GLN A 256 13.72 4.86 -6.11
N PRO A 257 13.47 3.95 -7.07
CA PRO A 257 13.45 2.50 -6.82
C PRO A 257 14.74 1.97 -6.21
N ALA A 258 15.90 2.32 -6.76
CA ALA A 258 17.19 1.82 -6.27
C ALA A 258 17.48 2.24 -4.82
N ARG A 259 17.11 3.47 -4.45
CA ARG A 259 17.29 3.94 -3.08
C ARG A 259 16.30 3.28 -2.12
N PHE A 260 15.05 3.12 -2.54
CA PHE A 260 14.03 2.41 -1.78
C PHE A 260 14.46 0.96 -1.51
N GLU A 261 14.88 0.23 -2.54
CA GLU A 261 15.37 -1.15 -2.45
C GLU A 261 16.57 -1.27 -1.49
N HIS A 262 17.50 -0.33 -1.56
CA HIS A 262 18.66 -0.29 -0.66
C HIS A 262 18.23 -0.13 0.81
N GLU A 263 17.37 0.82 1.13
CA GLU A 263 16.93 1.08 2.51
C GLU A 263 16.13 -0.11 3.07
N VAL A 264 15.22 -0.68 2.28
CA VAL A 264 14.45 -1.86 2.68
C VAL A 264 15.35 -3.06 2.92
N SER A 265 16.22 -3.39 1.96
CA SER A 265 17.12 -4.54 2.06
C SER A 265 18.08 -4.40 3.24
N SER A 266 18.65 -3.22 3.44
CA SER A 266 19.55 -2.91 4.56
C SER A 266 18.85 -3.04 5.92
N PHE A 267 17.60 -2.63 6.01
CA PHE A 267 16.82 -2.77 7.24
C PHE A 267 16.43 -4.23 7.53
N LEU A 268 16.02 -4.97 6.52
CA LEU A 268 15.59 -6.36 6.67
C LEU A 268 16.75 -7.33 6.99
N SER A 269 17.99 -6.96 6.65
CA SER A 269 19.18 -7.78 6.88
C SER A 269 19.80 -7.64 8.27
N ARG A 270 19.41 -6.66 9.06
CA ARG A 270 19.85 -6.45 10.46
C ARG A 270 19.17 -7.44 11.40
#